data_b9f2895f63f18ebe043e927a1a776f19
#
_entry.id   b9f2895f63f18ebe043e927a1a776f19
#
_cell.length_a   1.000
_cell.length_b   1.000
_cell.length_c   1.000
_cell.angle_alpha   90.00
_cell.angle_beta   90.00
_cell.angle_gamma   90.00
#
_symmetry.space_group_name_H-M   'P 1'
#
loop_
_entity.id
_entity.type
_entity.pdbx_description
1 polymer ?
#
loop_
_entity_poly.entity_id
_entity_poly.type
_entity_poly.pdbx_seq_one_letter_code
_entity_poly.pdbx_strand_id
1 'polypeptide(L)'
;MMRELMAWYASSTDLHPIRKVAQLHHRFILIHPFGDGNGRTARLLVNYHLMRHGYMPLIVRSADKSAYLTALKKADAGDLVPFTEYMAKQEQWSLELAISAARGEDIGVLGRRGEEA
;
A
#
# COMPACT_ATOMS: atom_id res chain seq x y z
N MET A 1 -20.21 7.43 6.30
CA MET A 1 -18.85 6.87 6.42
C MET A 1 -17.99 7.14 5.19
N MET A 2 -18.48 6.88 3.99
CA MET A 2 -17.73 7.19 2.78
C MET A 2 -17.52 8.70 2.61
N ARG A 3 -18.50 9.50 2.95
CA ARG A 3 -18.39 10.97 2.86
C ARG A 3 -17.30 11.51 3.78
N GLU A 4 -17.20 10.98 5.00
CA GLU A 4 -16.16 11.37 5.96
C GLU A 4 -14.78 10.95 5.46
N LEU A 5 -14.67 9.79 4.83
CA LEU A 5 -13.43 9.33 4.24
C LEU A 5 -12.97 10.30 3.14
N MET A 6 -13.87 10.68 2.25
CA MET A 6 -13.54 11.60 1.15
C MET A 6 -13.14 12.98 1.68
N ALA A 7 -13.84 13.48 2.71
CA ALA A 7 -13.51 14.75 3.35
C ALA A 7 -12.12 14.70 3.99
N TRP A 8 -11.81 13.62 4.72
CA TRP A 8 -10.47 13.42 5.29
C TRP A 8 -9.40 13.37 4.19
N TYR A 9 -9.66 12.63 3.13
CA TYR A 9 -8.70 12.50 2.02
C TYR A 9 -8.38 13.87 1.41
N ALA A 10 -9.39 14.69 1.18
CA ALA A 10 -9.22 16.01 0.56
C ALA A 10 -8.49 16.99 1.48
N SER A 11 -8.71 16.91 2.80
CA SER A 11 -8.17 17.86 3.76
C SER A 11 -6.80 17.47 4.33
N SER A 12 -6.41 16.20 4.26
CA SER A 12 -5.15 15.70 4.85
C SER A 12 -4.00 15.81 3.84
N THR A 13 -3.67 17.04 3.43
CA THR A 13 -2.66 17.30 2.40
C THR A 13 -1.24 17.37 2.92
N ASP A 14 -1.06 17.46 4.24
CA ASP A 14 0.24 17.57 4.91
C ASP A 14 0.86 16.23 5.28
N LEU A 15 0.12 15.12 5.13
CA LEU A 15 0.65 13.80 5.42
C LEU A 15 1.60 13.31 4.32
N HIS A 16 2.70 12.67 4.73
CA HIS A 16 3.58 11.99 3.78
C HIS A 16 2.76 10.98 2.96
N PRO A 17 2.99 10.85 1.64
CA PRO A 17 2.19 9.96 0.80
C PRO A 17 2.08 8.52 1.30
N ILE A 18 3.14 7.95 1.86
CA ILE A 18 3.11 6.58 2.41
C ILE A 18 2.17 6.48 3.62
N ARG A 19 2.22 7.48 4.52
CA ARG A 19 1.29 7.55 5.65
C ARG A 19 -0.15 7.71 5.17
N LYS A 20 -0.35 8.55 4.18
CA LYS A 20 -1.67 8.81 3.62
C LYS A 20 -2.29 7.54 3.05
N VAL A 21 -1.53 6.79 2.24
CA VAL A 21 -2.06 5.57 1.62
C VAL A 21 -2.30 4.46 2.64
N ALA A 22 -1.49 4.36 3.68
CA ALA A 22 -1.72 3.38 4.75
C ALA A 22 -3.05 3.66 5.45
N GLN A 23 -3.32 4.92 5.79
CA GLN A 23 -4.57 5.32 6.42
C GLN A 23 -5.76 5.19 5.47
N LEU A 24 -5.60 5.58 4.20
CA LEU A 24 -6.64 5.46 3.18
C LEU A 24 -7.08 4.02 3.00
N HIS A 25 -6.11 3.11 2.85
CA HIS A 25 -6.38 1.68 2.71
C HIS A 25 -7.15 1.15 3.92
N HIS A 26 -6.65 1.43 5.12
CA HIS A 26 -7.27 0.93 6.36
C HIS A 26 -8.68 1.48 6.55
N ARG A 27 -8.87 2.78 6.35
CA ARG A 27 -10.19 3.43 6.48
C ARG A 27 -11.19 2.87 5.48
N PHE A 28 -10.76 2.63 4.24
CA PHE A 28 -11.62 2.06 3.21
C PHE A 28 -12.06 0.64 3.57
N ILE A 29 -11.14 -0.19 4.04
CA ILE A 29 -11.45 -1.56 4.45
C ILE A 29 -12.43 -1.57 5.63
N LEU A 30 -12.29 -0.65 6.58
CA LEU A 30 -13.21 -0.55 7.72
C LEU A 30 -14.64 -0.20 7.29
N ILE A 31 -14.79 0.66 6.28
CA ILE A 31 -16.12 1.00 5.75
C ILE A 31 -16.76 -0.20 5.08
N HIS A 32 -15.97 -1.01 4.39
CA HIS A 32 -16.42 -2.23 3.73
C HIS A 32 -17.63 -1.98 2.82
N PRO A 33 -17.53 -1.06 1.83
CA PRO A 33 -18.70 -0.61 1.06
C PRO A 33 -19.27 -1.65 0.11
N PHE A 34 -18.50 -2.67 -0.26
CA PHE A 34 -18.91 -3.73 -1.18
C PHE A 34 -19.00 -5.07 -0.48
N GLY A 35 -19.77 -5.99 -1.05
CA GLY A 35 -19.82 -7.37 -0.57
C GLY A 35 -18.54 -8.13 -0.86
N ASP A 36 -17.84 -7.75 -1.96
CA ASP A 36 -16.60 -8.38 -2.41
C ASP A 36 -15.74 -7.33 -3.11
N GLY A 37 -14.44 -7.58 -3.19
CA GLY A 37 -13.51 -6.70 -3.90
C GLY A 37 -13.04 -5.48 -3.14
N ASN A 38 -13.30 -5.38 -1.83
CA ASN A 38 -12.88 -4.21 -1.04
C ASN A 38 -11.36 -4.04 -1.00
N GLY A 39 -10.62 -5.13 -0.86
CA GLY A 39 -9.16 -5.09 -0.86
C GLY A 39 -8.59 -4.62 -2.19
N ARG A 40 -9.13 -5.12 -3.30
CA ARG A 40 -8.70 -4.69 -4.64
C ARG A 40 -8.99 -3.22 -4.88
N THR A 41 -10.17 -2.75 -4.49
CA THR A 41 -10.53 -1.34 -4.64
C THR A 41 -9.65 -0.45 -3.77
N ALA A 42 -9.40 -0.86 -2.53
CA ALA A 42 -8.50 -0.12 -1.64
C ALA A 42 -7.11 0.03 -2.27
N ARG A 43 -6.56 -1.05 -2.85
CA ARG A 43 -5.26 -1.00 -3.50
C ARG A 43 -5.25 -0.13 -4.75
N LEU A 44 -6.34 -0.10 -5.52
CA LEU A 44 -6.46 0.82 -6.65
C LEU A 44 -6.42 2.28 -6.20
N LEU A 45 -7.11 2.61 -5.11
CA LEU A 45 -7.09 3.96 -4.54
C LEU A 45 -5.71 4.35 -4.05
N VAL A 46 -5.03 3.42 -3.37
CA VAL A 46 -3.65 3.61 -2.90
C VAL A 46 -2.74 3.92 -4.08
N ASN A 47 -2.80 3.11 -5.13
CA ASN A 47 -1.94 3.30 -6.30
C ASN A 47 -2.25 4.58 -7.06
N TYR A 48 -3.52 4.96 -7.15
CA TYR A 48 -3.91 6.24 -7.73
C TYR A 48 -3.24 7.40 -6.98
N HIS A 49 -3.28 7.38 -5.65
CA HIS A 49 -2.66 8.43 -4.84
C HIS A 49 -1.14 8.46 -5.02
N LEU A 50 -0.50 7.28 -4.96
CA LEU A 50 0.95 7.16 -5.11
C LEU A 50 1.41 7.69 -6.47
N MET A 51 0.74 7.29 -7.54
CA MET A 51 1.11 7.71 -8.89
C MET A 51 0.93 9.21 -9.08
N ARG A 52 -0.11 9.81 -8.50
CA ARG A 52 -0.31 11.27 -8.54
C ARG A 52 0.83 12.04 -7.89
N HIS A 53 1.53 11.43 -6.94
CA HIS A 53 2.62 12.06 -6.22
C HIS A 53 4.00 11.60 -6.68
N GLY A 54 4.08 10.97 -7.86
CA GLY A 54 5.33 10.58 -8.46
C GLY A 54 5.93 9.28 -7.93
N TYR A 55 5.15 8.50 -7.21
CA TYR A 55 5.59 7.20 -6.68
C TYR A 55 5.17 6.07 -7.61
N MET A 56 5.85 4.93 -7.49
CA MET A 56 5.51 3.72 -8.23
C MET A 56 4.25 3.07 -7.64
N PRO A 57 3.46 2.34 -8.47
CA PRO A 57 2.37 1.54 -7.93
C PRO A 57 2.89 0.49 -6.95
N LEU A 58 2.15 0.30 -5.87
CA LEU A 58 2.50 -0.66 -4.82
C LEU A 58 1.87 -2.02 -5.15
N ILE A 59 2.64 -3.09 -4.93
CA ILE A 59 2.20 -4.46 -5.18
C ILE A 59 2.27 -5.24 -3.86
N VAL A 60 1.18 -5.95 -3.55
CA VAL A 60 1.17 -6.90 -2.43
C VAL A 60 1.56 -8.27 -3.00
N ARG A 61 2.79 -8.71 -2.72
CA ARG A 61 3.30 -9.98 -3.22
C ARG A 61 2.68 -11.15 -2.45
N SER A 62 2.52 -12.29 -3.13
CA SER A 62 1.96 -13.51 -2.52
C SER A 62 2.78 -13.93 -1.29
N ALA A 63 4.10 -13.84 -1.37
CA ALA A 63 5.01 -14.22 -0.28
C ALA A 63 4.80 -13.35 0.97
N ASP A 64 4.29 -12.12 0.82
CA ASP A 64 4.10 -11.17 1.91
C ASP A 64 2.66 -11.11 2.41
N LYS A 65 1.76 -11.95 1.90
CA LYS A 65 0.34 -11.88 2.24
C LYS A 65 0.09 -12.03 3.75
N SER A 66 0.83 -12.92 4.40
CA SER A 66 0.72 -13.12 5.84
C SER A 66 1.12 -11.86 6.62
N ALA A 67 2.23 -11.24 6.24
CA ALA A 67 2.69 -9.98 6.85
C ALA A 67 1.68 -8.86 6.64
N TYR A 68 1.10 -8.77 5.44
CA TYR A 68 0.07 -7.80 5.11
C TYR A 68 -1.15 -7.95 6.03
N LEU A 69 -1.68 -9.17 6.17
CA LEU A 69 -2.85 -9.44 7.00
C LEU A 69 -2.56 -9.18 8.48
N THR A 70 -1.37 -9.55 8.95
CA THR A 70 -0.96 -9.30 10.35
C THR A 70 -0.91 -7.80 10.64
N ALA A 71 -0.34 -7.02 9.72
CA ALA A 71 -0.26 -5.57 9.87
C ALA A 71 -1.65 -4.93 9.86
N LEU A 72 -2.58 -5.42 9.02
CA LEU A 72 -3.96 -4.95 9.02
C LEU A 72 -4.67 -5.23 10.34
N LYS A 73 -4.46 -6.40 10.95
CA LYS A 73 -5.04 -6.73 12.25
C LYS A 73 -4.56 -5.78 13.34
N LYS A 74 -3.27 -5.43 13.32
CA LYS A 74 -2.73 -4.45 14.26
C LYS A 74 -3.34 -3.07 14.06
N ALA A 75 -3.56 -2.67 12.80
CA ALA A 75 -4.22 -1.41 12.48
C ALA A 75 -5.66 -1.41 13.01
N ASP A 76 -6.37 -2.53 12.91
CA ASP A 76 -7.73 -2.67 13.45
C ASP A 76 -7.75 -2.47 14.97
N ALA A 77 -6.67 -2.85 15.65
CA ALA A 77 -6.51 -2.66 17.09
C ALA A 77 -6.02 -1.26 17.47
N GLY A 78 -5.85 -0.37 16.50
CA GLY A 78 -5.46 1.01 16.73
C GLY A 78 -3.98 1.32 16.50
N ASP A 79 -3.16 0.33 16.14
CA ASP A 79 -1.74 0.52 15.87
C ASP A 79 -1.48 0.49 14.36
N LEU A 80 -1.38 1.67 13.78
CA LEU A 80 -1.19 1.83 12.34
C LEU A 80 0.29 1.77 11.91
N VAL A 81 1.23 1.82 12.85
CA VAL A 81 2.66 1.87 12.55
C VAL A 81 3.12 0.64 11.74
N PRO A 82 2.81 -0.62 12.14
CA PRO A 82 3.23 -1.77 11.36
C PRO A 82 2.70 -1.77 9.92
N PHE A 83 1.48 -1.30 9.71
CA PHE A 83 0.91 -1.23 8.37
C PHE A 83 1.59 -0.17 7.52
N THR A 84 1.90 0.99 8.11
CA THR A 84 2.66 2.05 7.43
C THR A 84 4.06 1.56 7.04
N GLU A 85 4.74 0.85 7.94
CA GLU A 85 6.04 0.26 7.65
C GLU A 85 5.97 -0.79 6.55
N TYR A 86 4.92 -1.61 6.55
CA TYR A 86 4.68 -2.59 5.49
C TYR A 86 4.54 -1.88 4.14
N MET A 87 3.73 -0.84 4.06
CA MET A 87 3.55 -0.06 2.84
C MET A 87 4.86 0.55 2.35
N ALA A 88 5.67 1.10 3.27
CA ALA A 88 6.96 1.68 2.92
C ALA A 88 7.91 0.64 2.31
N LYS A 89 7.95 -0.56 2.87
CA LYS A 89 8.79 -1.65 2.36
C LYS A 89 8.33 -2.11 0.98
N GLN A 90 7.05 -2.22 0.76
CA GLN A 90 6.51 -2.59 -0.56
C GLN A 90 6.83 -1.54 -1.61
N GLU A 91 6.72 -0.26 -1.26
CA GLU A 91 7.08 0.83 -2.17
C GLU A 91 8.57 0.81 -2.49
N GLN A 92 9.43 0.59 -1.49
CA GLN A 92 10.87 0.46 -1.69
C GLN A 92 11.18 -0.67 -2.67
N TRP A 93 10.54 -1.84 -2.50
CA TRP A 93 10.72 -2.97 -3.40
C TRP A 93 10.28 -2.62 -4.82
N SER A 94 9.14 -1.94 -4.97
CA SER A 94 8.64 -1.52 -6.29
C SER A 94 9.60 -0.56 -6.98
N LEU A 95 10.18 0.39 -6.23
CA LEU A 95 11.16 1.33 -6.75
C LEU A 95 12.45 0.62 -7.18
N GLU A 96 12.94 -0.31 -6.38
CA GLU A 96 14.13 -1.10 -6.71
C GLU A 96 13.91 -1.91 -7.98
N LEU A 97 12.74 -2.53 -8.12
CA LEU A 97 12.36 -3.29 -9.31
C LEU A 97 12.35 -2.40 -10.54
N ALA A 98 11.76 -1.20 -10.44
CA ALA A 98 11.70 -0.26 -11.55
C ALA A 98 13.10 0.22 -11.96
N ILE A 99 13.98 0.50 -10.99
CA ILE A 99 15.36 0.92 -11.26
C ILE A 99 16.12 -0.21 -11.96
N SER A 100 15.98 -1.45 -11.47
CA SER A 100 16.63 -2.61 -12.07
C SER A 100 16.15 -2.84 -13.51
N ALA A 101 14.87 -2.70 -13.76
CA ALA A 101 14.29 -2.81 -15.11
C ALA A 101 14.87 -1.73 -16.04
N ALA A 102 14.98 -0.50 -15.55
CA ALA A 102 15.56 0.61 -16.32
C ALA A 102 17.04 0.41 -16.66
N ARG A 103 17.76 -0.34 -15.80
CA ARG A 103 19.18 -0.68 -16.01
C ARG A 103 19.37 -1.93 -16.86
N GLY A 104 18.29 -2.62 -17.22
CA GLY A 104 18.36 -3.87 -17.97
C GLY A 104 18.79 -5.07 -17.14
N GLU A 105 18.65 -5.02 -15.81
CA GLU A 105 18.98 -6.12 -14.92
C GLU A 105 17.91 -7.22 -14.98
N ASP A 106 18.28 -8.44 -14.49
CA ASP A 106 17.35 -9.57 -14.42
C ASP A 106 16.31 -9.33 -13.31
N ILE A 107 15.11 -8.94 -13.70
CA ILE A 107 14.00 -8.65 -12.80
C ILE A 107 13.58 -9.90 -12.01
N GLY A 108 13.69 -11.10 -12.63
CA GLY A 108 13.37 -12.36 -11.97
C GLY A 108 14.27 -12.63 -10.76
N VAL A 109 15.56 -12.34 -10.86
CA VAL A 109 16.50 -12.47 -9.73
C VAL A 109 16.12 -11.49 -8.61
N LEU A 110 15.83 -10.25 -8.94
CA LEU A 110 15.43 -9.26 -7.95
C LEU A 110 14.11 -9.66 -7.28
N GLY A 111 13.15 -10.17 -8.04
CA GLY A 111 11.88 -10.65 -7.51
C GLY A 111 12.08 -11.79 -6.52
N ARG A 112 12.94 -12.77 -6.84
CA ARG A 112 13.25 -13.88 -5.94
C ARG A 112 13.92 -13.38 -4.64
N ARG A 113 14.86 -12.45 -4.72
CA ARG A 113 15.48 -11.85 -3.53
C ARG A 113 14.46 -11.15 -2.64
N GLY A 114 13.50 -10.46 -3.26
CA GLY A 114 12.41 -9.81 -2.54
C GLY A 114 11.52 -10.82 -1.81
N GLU A 115 11.26 -11.99 -2.41
CA GLU A 115 10.46 -13.05 -1.79
C GLU A 115 11.20 -13.74 -0.65
N GLU A 116 12.52 -13.84 -0.71
CA GLU A 116 13.34 -14.45 0.33
C GLU A 116 13.49 -13.55 1.56
N ALA A 117 13.30 -12.28 1.39
CA ALA A 117 13.44 -11.33 2.47
C ALA A 117 12.23 -11.33 3.40
#